data_29ec7a14192445d5a1a54c0679058744
#
_entry.id   29ec7a14192445d5a1a54c0679058744
#
_cell.length_a   1.000
_cell.length_b   1.000
_cell.length_c   1.000
_cell.angle_alpha   90.00
_cell.angle_beta   90.00
_cell.angle_gamma   90.00
#
_symmetry.space_group_name_H-M   'P 1'
#
loop_
_entity.id
_entity.type
_entity.pdbx_description
1 polymer ?
#
loop_
_entity_poly.entity_id
_entity_poly.type
_entity_poly.pdbx_seq_one_letter_code
_entity_poly.pdbx_strand_id
1 'polypeptide(L)'
;MQEERCSGLMPILALRGIAVFPDQTVHFDVGRLKSVMALEAAMKKDQILMLVPQKDILNDDPGLPDLYPVGTVVKVKQILKSQGDNIRILVNGLSRAKITQMVHTEPYLSGIVTEIPKATVKEDLNSRALRREAMALYNDYVRFTEMPSQAVQLRMIASQDCDFLADAIAQNSSIEYEDKARLLCMLNPLRRLET
;
A
#
# COMPACT_ATOMS: atom_id res chain seq x y z
N MET A 1 6.38 -18.82 -17.83
CA MET A 1 7.19 -17.58 -17.90
C MET A 1 7.22 -17.01 -16.50
N GLN A 2 8.38 -17.05 -15.84
CA GLN A 2 8.56 -16.38 -14.55
C GLN A 2 8.56 -14.88 -14.85
N GLU A 3 7.57 -14.16 -14.35
CA GLU A 3 7.60 -12.70 -14.34
C GLU A 3 8.89 -12.26 -13.63
N GLU A 4 9.68 -11.46 -14.32
CA GLU A 4 10.90 -10.88 -13.77
C GLU A 4 10.54 -10.12 -12.50
N ARG A 5 11.06 -10.61 -11.38
CA ARG A 5 10.93 -9.92 -10.09
C ARG A 5 11.69 -8.61 -10.22
N CYS A 6 10.98 -7.50 -10.31
CA CYS A 6 11.60 -6.18 -10.29
C CYS A 6 12.33 -6.02 -8.95
N SER A 7 13.63 -6.30 -8.97
CA SER A 7 14.53 -5.99 -7.87
C SER A 7 15.41 -4.85 -8.33
N GLY A 8 15.38 -3.73 -7.62
CA GLY A 8 16.15 -2.57 -8.05
C GLY A 8 16.29 -1.50 -6.98
N LEU A 9 17.26 -0.62 -7.21
CA LEU A 9 17.44 0.57 -6.39
C LEU A 9 16.33 1.58 -6.69
N MET A 10 15.52 1.88 -5.69
CA MET A 10 14.44 2.87 -5.81
C MET A 10 14.36 3.80 -4.58
N PRO A 11 13.77 5.00 -4.74
CA PRO A 11 13.46 5.87 -3.63
C PRO A 11 12.44 5.23 -2.70
N ILE A 12 12.59 5.49 -1.40
CA ILE A 12 11.71 4.99 -0.34
C ILE A 12 11.11 6.17 0.40
N LEU A 13 9.81 6.14 0.63
CA LEU A 13 9.08 7.14 1.38
C LEU A 13 8.40 6.47 2.58
N ALA A 14 8.82 6.87 3.79
CA ALA A 14 8.21 6.41 5.02
C ALA A 14 6.89 7.13 5.27
N LEU A 15 5.80 6.36 5.48
CA LEU A 15 4.45 6.87 5.69
C LEU A 15 4.11 6.95 7.17
N ARG A 16 3.42 8.03 7.56
CA ARG A 16 2.87 8.23 8.91
C ARG A 16 1.36 8.06 8.89
N GLY A 17 0.85 7.13 9.68
CA GLY A 17 -0.58 6.97 9.87
C GLY A 17 -1.36 6.53 8.62
N ILE A 18 -0.66 6.11 7.57
CA ILE A 18 -1.24 5.67 6.31
C ILE A 18 -0.56 4.39 5.84
N ALA A 19 -1.36 3.42 5.42
CA ALA A 19 -0.90 2.26 4.66
C ALA A 19 -1.55 2.29 3.27
N VAL A 20 -0.78 1.96 2.24
CA VAL A 20 -1.25 1.89 0.86
C VAL A 20 -1.17 0.44 0.41
N PHE A 21 -2.28 -0.10 -0.08
CA PHE A 21 -2.35 -1.48 -0.55
C PHE A 21 -2.18 -1.56 -2.07
N PRO A 22 -1.72 -2.72 -2.61
CA PRO A 22 -1.72 -2.96 -4.05
C PRO A 22 -3.11 -2.78 -4.68
N ASP A 23 -3.13 -2.44 -5.96
CA ASP A 23 -4.36 -2.21 -6.74
C ASP A 23 -5.27 -1.08 -6.24
N GLN A 24 -4.83 -0.32 -5.21
CA GLN A 24 -5.58 0.80 -4.66
C GLN A 24 -4.99 2.13 -5.11
N THR A 25 -5.87 3.09 -5.35
CA THR A 25 -5.49 4.48 -5.67
C THR A 25 -5.76 5.35 -4.46
N VAL A 26 -4.72 6.00 -3.96
CA VAL A 26 -4.77 6.79 -2.72
C VAL A 26 -4.11 8.15 -2.93
N HIS A 27 -4.64 9.18 -2.29
CA HIS A 27 -4.00 10.49 -2.23
C HIS A 27 -3.60 10.82 -0.79
N PHE A 28 -2.45 11.46 -0.64
CA PHE A 28 -1.95 11.92 0.66
C PHE A 28 -0.95 13.07 0.48
N ASP A 29 -0.64 13.73 1.60
CA ASP A 29 0.26 14.87 1.63
C ASP A 29 1.68 14.44 2.01
N VAL A 30 2.66 14.97 1.29
CA VAL A 30 4.10 14.78 1.50
C VAL A 30 4.68 16.11 1.95
N GLY A 31 5.22 16.18 3.16
CA GLY A 31 5.74 17.44 3.74
C GLY A 31 7.17 17.33 4.28
N ARG A 32 7.65 16.14 4.68
CA ARG A 32 9.03 15.98 5.16
C ARG A 32 10.03 16.16 4.02
N LEU A 33 11.09 16.90 4.27
CA LEU A 33 12.12 17.20 3.26
C LEU A 33 12.66 15.94 2.57
N LYS A 34 13.05 14.90 3.35
CA LYS A 34 13.53 13.62 2.80
C LYS A 34 12.46 12.94 1.91
N SER A 35 11.19 13.05 2.29
CA SER A 35 10.07 12.47 1.50
C SER A 35 9.84 13.24 0.20
N VAL A 36 9.95 14.57 0.23
CA VAL A 36 9.86 15.41 -0.97
C VAL A 36 11.02 15.08 -1.93
N MET A 37 12.24 14.97 -1.41
CA MET A 37 13.42 14.63 -2.24
C MET A 37 13.32 13.21 -2.84
N ALA A 38 12.78 12.25 -2.09
CA ALA A 38 12.52 10.89 -2.60
C ALA A 38 11.49 10.94 -3.75
N LEU A 39 10.41 11.70 -3.57
CA LEU A 39 9.41 11.92 -4.61
C LEU A 39 9.99 12.56 -5.86
N GLU A 40 10.78 13.63 -5.72
CA GLU A 40 11.44 14.29 -6.84
C GLU A 40 12.38 13.35 -7.58
N ALA A 41 13.13 12.50 -6.85
CA ALA A 41 14.01 11.51 -7.46
C ALA A 41 13.22 10.49 -8.28
N ALA A 42 12.06 10.03 -7.77
CA ALA A 42 11.17 9.14 -8.50
C ALA A 42 10.60 9.81 -9.76
N MET A 43 10.17 11.08 -9.66
CA MET A 43 9.61 11.82 -10.78
C MET A 43 10.60 12.07 -11.93
N LYS A 44 11.89 12.10 -11.65
CA LYS A 44 12.96 12.23 -12.67
C LYS A 44 13.23 10.92 -13.44
N LYS A 45 12.64 9.80 -13.01
CA LYS A 45 12.81 8.48 -13.63
C LYS A 45 11.47 7.97 -14.18
N ASP A 46 11.00 6.90 -13.62
CA ASP A 46 9.82 6.14 -14.03
C ASP A 46 8.56 6.44 -13.21
N GLN A 47 8.65 7.38 -12.27
CA GLN A 47 7.59 7.76 -11.33
C GLN A 47 7.23 6.62 -10.34
N ILE A 48 8.17 5.71 -10.13
CA ILE A 48 8.00 4.58 -9.23
C ILE A 48 8.80 4.82 -7.95
N LEU A 49 8.20 4.54 -6.82
CA LEU A 49 8.84 4.56 -5.51
C LEU A 49 8.20 3.53 -4.57
N MET A 50 8.89 3.21 -3.48
CA MET A 50 8.33 2.35 -2.45
C MET A 50 7.77 3.19 -1.30
N LEU A 51 6.51 2.92 -0.94
CA LEU A 51 5.88 3.44 0.26
C LEU A 51 5.94 2.40 1.36
N VAL A 52 6.42 2.79 2.54
CA VAL A 52 6.55 1.87 3.68
C VAL A 52 5.94 2.51 4.92
N PRO A 53 4.99 1.85 5.60
CA PRO A 53 4.48 2.31 6.87
C PRO A 53 5.60 2.36 7.92
N GLN A 54 5.67 3.43 8.73
CA GLN A 54 6.59 3.50 9.87
C GLN A 54 5.89 3.04 11.15
N LYS A 55 6.64 2.44 12.09
CA LYS A 55 6.09 1.89 13.33
C LYS A 55 5.71 2.97 14.33
N ASP A 56 6.59 3.95 14.51
CA ASP A 56 6.34 5.10 15.39
C ASP A 56 6.05 6.34 14.55
N ILE A 57 4.81 6.82 14.60
CA ILE A 57 4.38 8.01 13.85
C ILE A 57 5.04 9.30 14.36
N LEU A 58 5.62 9.31 15.55
CA LEU A 58 6.30 10.49 16.13
C LEU A 58 7.76 10.58 15.68
N ASN A 59 8.35 9.51 15.16
CA ASN A 59 9.73 9.54 14.67
C ASN A 59 9.81 10.34 13.37
N ASP A 60 10.53 11.47 13.40
CA ASP A 60 10.69 12.35 12.25
C ASP A 60 11.70 11.83 11.22
N ASP A 61 12.68 11.04 11.65
CA ASP A 61 13.75 10.50 10.80
C ASP A 61 13.89 8.98 10.96
N PRO A 62 12.90 8.20 10.47
CA PRO A 62 12.90 6.76 10.62
C PRO A 62 14.00 6.09 9.80
N GLY A 63 14.74 5.20 10.46
CA GLY A 63 15.65 4.25 9.81
C GLY A 63 14.95 2.93 9.45
N LEU A 64 15.68 1.99 8.86
CA LEU A 64 15.12 0.69 8.48
C LEU A 64 14.44 -0.08 9.63
N PRO A 65 14.96 -0.10 10.87
CA PRO A 65 14.30 -0.77 12.00
C PRO A 65 12.94 -0.18 12.38
N ASP A 66 12.73 1.10 12.07
CA ASP A 66 11.51 1.83 12.40
C ASP A 66 10.40 1.63 11.38
N LEU A 67 10.69 0.93 10.28
CA LEU A 67 9.73 0.64 9.23
C LEU A 67 9.11 -0.74 9.41
N TYR A 68 7.89 -0.92 8.91
CA TYR A 68 7.28 -2.22 8.77
C TYR A 68 8.03 -3.04 7.70
N PRO A 69 8.06 -4.39 7.80
CA PRO A 69 8.88 -5.22 6.92
C PRO A 69 8.37 -5.28 5.47
N VAL A 70 7.10 -4.94 5.26
CA VAL A 70 6.46 -4.91 3.94
C VAL A 70 5.90 -3.52 3.66
N GLY A 71 6.15 -3.05 2.46
CA GLY A 71 5.56 -1.84 1.91
C GLY A 71 4.97 -2.12 0.54
N THR A 72 4.61 -1.07 -0.17
CA THR A 72 4.00 -1.13 -1.50
C THR A 72 4.81 -0.33 -2.49
N VAL A 73 5.20 -0.97 -3.60
CA VAL A 73 5.70 -0.25 -4.78
C VAL A 73 4.51 0.46 -5.42
N VAL A 74 4.67 1.74 -5.67
CA VAL A 74 3.60 2.57 -6.23
C VAL A 74 4.09 3.35 -7.43
N LYS A 75 3.14 3.69 -8.32
CA LYS A 75 3.34 4.66 -9.38
C LYS A 75 2.64 5.97 -9.03
N VAL A 76 3.38 7.08 -9.08
CA VAL A 76 2.81 8.42 -8.95
C VAL A 76 2.02 8.73 -10.21
N LYS A 77 0.74 9.03 -10.05
CA LYS A 77 -0.18 9.36 -11.14
C LYS A 77 -0.30 10.86 -11.35
N GLN A 78 -0.33 11.60 -10.25
CA GLN A 78 -0.53 13.04 -10.27
C GLN A 78 0.11 13.70 -9.06
N ILE A 79 0.67 14.88 -9.26
CA ILE A 79 1.12 15.78 -8.21
C ILE A 79 0.17 16.99 -8.22
N LEU A 80 -0.45 17.23 -7.09
CA LEU A 80 -1.32 18.38 -6.85
C LEU A 80 -0.59 19.29 -5.87
N LYS A 81 -0.35 20.54 -6.26
CA LYS A 81 0.18 21.52 -5.30
C LYS A 81 -0.87 21.80 -4.24
N SER A 82 -0.57 21.51 -2.98
CA SER A 82 -1.38 21.92 -1.84
C SER A 82 -1.06 23.37 -1.45
N GLN A 83 -1.92 23.99 -0.66
CA GLN A 83 -1.61 25.30 -0.05
C GLN A 83 -0.53 25.10 1.02
N GLY A 84 0.59 25.85 0.93
CA GLY A 84 1.75 25.73 1.80
C GLY A 84 2.84 24.82 1.22
N ASP A 85 3.76 24.35 2.08
CA ASP A 85 4.94 23.58 1.70
C ASP A 85 4.65 22.08 1.44
N ASN A 86 3.42 21.61 1.66
CA ASN A 86 3.04 20.25 1.44
C ASN A 86 2.68 19.98 -0.02
N ILE A 87 3.10 18.83 -0.52
CA ILE A 87 2.80 18.34 -1.87
C ILE A 87 1.78 17.22 -1.74
N ARG A 88 0.57 17.40 -2.28
CA ARG A 88 -0.42 16.33 -2.37
C ARG A 88 -0.16 15.48 -3.60
N ILE A 89 -0.06 14.17 -3.43
CA ILE A 89 0.15 13.23 -4.53
C ILE A 89 -0.98 12.23 -4.63
N LEU A 90 -1.24 11.77 -5.84
CA LEU A 90 -2.09 10.64 -6.14
C LEU A 90 -1.20 9.49 -6.60
N VAL A 91 -1.30 8.35 -5.93
CA VAL A 91 -0.51 7.16 -6.25
C VAL A 91 -1.41 5.97 -6.52
N ASN A 92 -0.90 5.05 -7.34
CA ASN A 92 -1.52 3.74 -7.54
C ASN A 92 -0.58 2.65 -7.01
N GLY A 93 -1.06 1.82 -6.10
CA GLY A 93 -0.34 0.65 -5.60
C GLY A 93 -0.15 -0.38 -6.72
N LEU A 94 1.06 -0.89 -6.88
CA LEU A 94 1.41 -1.90 -7.88
C LEU A 94 1.55 -3.27 -7.24
N SER A 95 2.49 -3.42 -6.32
CA SER A 95 2.82 -4.71 -5.70
C SER A 95 3.32 -4.52 -4.26
N ARG A 96 3.19 -5.56 -3.45
CA ARG A 96 3.92 -5.64 -2.17
C ARG A 96 5.39 -5.82 -2.42
N ALA A 97 6.21 -5.23 -1.55
CA ALA A 97 7.65 -5.36 -1.62
C ALA A 97 8.30 -5.27 -0.24
N LYS A 98 9.54 -5.73 -0.15
CA LYS A 98 10.40 -5.57 1.03
C LYS A 98 11.69 -4.86 0.66
N ILE A 99 12.22 -4.10 1.60
CA ILE A 99 13.56 -3.52 1.49
C ILE A 99 14.55 -4.62 1.87
N THR A 100 15.39 -5.05 0.92
CA THR A 100 16.43 -6.04 1.17
C THR A 100 17.73 -5.42 1.66
N GLN A 101 17.98 -4.18 1.23
CA GLN A 101 19.15 -3.42 1.65
C GLN A 101 18.85 -1.93 1.58
N MET A 102 19.10 -1.20 2.67
CA MET A 102 19.14 0.26 2.64
C MET A 102 20.49 0.70 2.07
N VAL A 103 20.46 1.55 1.05
CA VAL A 103 21.67 2.01 0.35
C VAL A 103 22.03 3.41 0.82
N HIS A 104 21.05 4.31 0.86
CA HIS A 104 21.25 5.67 1.33
C HIS A 104 20.15 6.08 2.30
N THR A 105 20.52 6.84 3.32
CA THR A 105 19.59 7.50 4.25
C THR A 105 19.59 9.02 4.06
N GLU A 106 20.57 9.54 3.34
CA GLU A 106 20.72 10.93 2.95
C GLU A 106 20.98 11.04 1.45
N PRO A 107 20.48 12.06 0.75
CA PRO A 107 19.56 13.13 1.20
C PRO A 107 18.12 12.64 1.34
N TYR A 108 17.80 11.41 0.94
CA TYR A 108 16.53 10.73 1.11
C TYR A 108 16.77 9.22 1.23
N LEU A 109 15.77 8.51 1.74
CA LEU A 109 15.85 7.04 1.85
C LEU A 109 15.84 6.40 0.47
N SER A 110 16.83 5.57 0.18
CA SER A 110 16.83 4.72 -1.00
C SER A 110 17.43 3.35 -0.70
N GLY A 111 16.94 2.34 -1.38
CA GLY A 111 17.38 0.97 -1.11
C GLY A 111 17.05 0.01 -2.23
N ILE A 112 17.62 -1.19 -2.12
CA ILE A 112 17.27 -2.31 -2.98
C ILE A 112 15.96 -2.88 -2.48
N VAL A 113 14.95 -2.83 -3.34
CA VAL A 113 13.60 -3.29 -3.08
C VAL A 113 13.34 -4.54 -3.92
N THR A 114 12.79 -5.56 -3.29
CA THR A 114 12.39 -6.81 -3.98
C THR A 114 10.89 -6.98 -3.86
N GLU A 115 10.23 -7.09 -5.00
CA GLU A 115 8.79 -7.34 -5.04
C GLU A 115 8.46 -8.72 -4.47
N ILE A 116 7.35 -8.79 -3.74
CA ILE A 116 6.81 -10.03 -3.20
C ILE A 116 5.76 -10.54 -4.19
N PRO A 117 5.95 -11.74 -4.74
CA PRO A 117 4.98 -12.32 -5.67
C PRO A 117 3.60 -12.39 -5.04
N LYS A 118 2.59 -12.08 -5.85
CA LYS A 118 1.19 -12.24 -5.46
C LYS A 118 0.91 -13.71 -5.14
N ALA A 119 0.32 -13.96 -3.96
CA ALA A 119 -0.03 -15.31 -3.58
C ALA A 119 -1.19 -15.83 -4.43
N THR A 120 -1.01 -17.01 -5.02
CA THR A 120 -2.08 -17.67 -5.76
C THR A 120 -2.99 -18.39 -4.78
N VAL A 121 -4.26 -18.00 -4.77
CA VAL A 121 -5.31 -18.69 -3.99
C VAL A 121 -6.00 -19.68 -4.91
N LYS A 122 -6.08 -20.94 -4.45
CA LYS A 122 -6.87 -21.96 -5.15
C LYS A 122 -8.35 -21.62 -4.99
N GLU A 123 -9.07 -21.60 -6.10
CA GLU A 123 -10.51 -21.41 -6.07
C GLU A 123 -11.21 -22.72 -5.67
N ASP A 124 -11.60 -22.82 -4.41
CA ASP A 124 -12.34 -23.92 -3.82
C ASP A 124 -13.59 -23.43 -3.07
N LEU A 125 -14.29 -24.33 -2.44
CA LEU A 125 -15.50 -23.99 -1.67
C LEU A 125 -15.19 -23.04 -0.51
N ASN A 126 -14.04 -23.23 0.15
CA ASN A 126 -13.66 -22.42 1.30
C ASN A 126 -13.34 -20.97 0.88
N SER A 127 -12.52 -20.78 -0.15
CA SER A 127 -12.17 -19.44 -0.65
C SER A 127 -13.40 -18.69 -1.16
N ARG A 128 -14.36 -19.40 -1.81
CA ARG A 128 -15.63 -18.81 -2.25
C ARG A 128 -16.55 -18.43 -1.10
N ALA A 129 -16.63 -19.29 -0.08
CA ALA A 129 -17.46 -19.03 1.11
C ALA A 129 -16.92 -17.81 1.87
N LEU A 130 -15.62 -17.78 2.15
CA LEU A 130 -14.96 -16.70 2.85
C LEU A 130 -15.11 -15.35 2.12
N ARG A 131 -14.92 -15.34 0.80
CA ARG A 131 -15.12 -14.13 -0.02
C ARG A 131 -16.57 -13.61 0.08
N ARG A 132 -17.56 -14.50 0.03
CA ARG A 132 -18.96 -14.11 0.16
C ARG A 132 -19.29 -13.56 1.53
N GLU A 133 -18.77 -14.18 2.58
CA GLU A 133 -18.93 -13.73 3.96
C GLU A 133 -18.28 -12.36 4.18
N ALA A 134 -17.03 -12.19 3.77
CA ALA A 134 -16.33 -10.91 3.86
C ALA A 134 -17.08 -9.78 3.13
N MET A 135 -17.61 -10.06 1.92
CA MET A 135 -18.44 -9.09 1.20
C MET A 135 -19.76 -8.78 1.89
N ALA A 136 -20.41 -9.77 2.50
CA ALA A 136 -21.65 -9.53 3.24
C ALA A 136 -21.40 -8.65 4.47
N LEU A 137 -20.37 -8.96 5.26
CA LEU A 137 -19.97 -8.15 6.42
C LEU A 137 -19.55 -6.74 6.01
N TYR A 138 -18.78 -6.60 4.93
CA TYR A 138 -18.39 -5.29 4.43
C TYR A 138 -19.57 -4.46 3.95
N ASN A 139 -20.55 -5.06 3.26
CA ASN A 139 -21.78 -4.39 2.86
C ASN A 139 -22.62 -3.91 4.06
N ASP A 140 -22.62 -4.65 5.15
CA ASP A 140 -23.28 -4.22 6.38
C ASP A 140 -22.51 -3.08 7.06
N TYR A 141 -21.18 -3.17 7.09
CA TYR A 141 -20.29 -2.14 7.63
C TYR A 141 -20.47 -0.78 6.91
N VAL A 142 -20.50 -0.75 5.58
CA VAL A 142 -20.62 0.50 4.81
C VAL A 142 -21.98 1.19 4.95
N ARG A 143 -22.99 0.54 5.54
CA ARG A 143 -24.27 1.23 5.88
C ARG A 143 -24.12 2.24 6.99
N PHE A 144 -23.04 2.14 7.80
CA PHE A 144 -22.79 2.98 8.95
C PHE A 144 -21.54 3.85 8.79
N THR A 145 -20.86 3.76 7.66
CA THR A 145 -19.60 4.46 7.38
C THR A 145 -19.65 5.13 6.00
N GLU A 146 -18.58 5.83 5.64
CA GLU A 146 -18.45 6.40 4.30
C GLU A 146 -18.30 5.28 3.26
N MET A 147 -19.11 5.36 2.22
CA MET A 147 -19.02 4.41 1.11
C MET A 147 -17.80 4.70 0.23
N PRO A 148 -17.05 3.67 -0.21
CA PRO A 148 -16.03 3.86 -1.22
C PRO A 148 -16.65 4.35 -2.53
N SER A 149 -15.81 4.87 -3.44
CA SER A 149 -16.28 5.31 -4.74
C SER A 149 -17.01 4.19 -5.50
N GLN A 150 -17.98 4.54 -6.33
CA GLN A 150 -18.75 3.57 -7.10
C GLN A 150 -17.85 2.65 -7.94
N ALA A 151 -16.75 3.17 -8.49
CA ALA A 151 -15.79 2.38 -9.24
C ALA A 151 -15.13 1.28 -8.40
N VAL A 152 -14.77 1.59 -7.14
CA VAL A 152 -14.21 0.60 -6.21
C VAL A 152 -15.25 -0.45 -5.84
N GLN A 153 -16.48 -0.04 -5.53
CA GLN A 153 -17.57 -0.98 -5.21
C GLN A 153 -17.83 -1.98 -6.34
N LEU A 154 -17.94 -1.48 -7.58
CA LEU A 154 -18.15 -2.32 -8.76
C LEU A 154 -17.01 -3.32 -8.95
N ARG A 155 -15.76 -2.89 -8.75
CA ARG A 155 -14.60 -3.78 -8.82
C ARG A 155 -14.63 -4.85 -7.73
N MET A 156 -15.00 -4.50 -6.49
CA MET A 156 -15.10 -5.45 -5.38
C MET A 156 -16.18 -6.52 -5.67
N ILE A 157 -17.35 -6.10 -6.15
CA ILE A 157 -18.45 -7.00 -6.50
C ILE A 157 -18.07 -7.95 -7.64
N ALA A 158 -17.39 -7.42 -8.66
CA ALA A 158 -16.99 -8.19 -9.85
C ALA A 158 -15.77 -9.09 -9.61
N SER A 159 -14.98 -8.82 -8.56
CA SER A 159 -13.71 -9.52 -8.32
C SER A 159 -13.93 -10.93 -7.76
N GLN A 160 -13.19 -11.88 -8.33
CA GLN A 160 -13.05 -13.22 -7.78
C GLN A 160 -11.71 -13.41 -7.04
N ASP A 161 -10.89 -12.38 -7.02
CA ASP A 161 -9.57 -12.37 -6.42
C ASP A 161 -9.65 -12.02 -4.93
N CYS A 162 -9.38 -13.00 -4.07
CA CYS A 162 -9.35 -12.81 -2.62
C CYS A 162 -8.28 -11.83 -2.17
N ASP A 163 -7.15 -11.75 -2.88
CA ASP A 163 -6.06 -10.83 -2.57
C ASP A 163 -6.50 -9.36 -2.77
N PHE A 164 -7.07 -9.08 -3.95
CA PHE A 164 -7.64 -7.77 -4.24
C PHE A 164 -8.77 -7.40 -3.26
N LEU A 165 -9.67 -8.34 -2.97
CA LEU A 165 -10.81 -8.06 -2.11
C LEU A 165 -10.38 -7.73 -0.68
N ALA A 166 -9.46 -8.51 -0.09
CA ALA A 166 -8.93 -8.25 1.24
C ALA A 166 -8.26 -6.86 1.32
N ASP A 167 -7.47 -6.51 0.30
CA ASP A 167 -6.78 -5.23 0.23
C ASP A 167 -7.75 -4.05 0.04
N ALA A 168 -8.79 -4.23 -0.78
CA ALA A 168 -9.80 -3.20 -1.00
C ALA A 168 -10.65 -2.96 0.26
N ILE A 169 -11.04 -4.02 0.98
CA ILE A 169 -11.73 -3.89 2.27
C ILE A 169 -10.83 -3.15 3.28
N ALA A 170 -9.60 -3.60 3.48
CA ALA A 170 -8.67 -3.00 4.42
C ALA A 170 -8.41 -1.51 4.10
N GLN A 171 -8.23 -1.17 2.82
CA GLN A 171 -7.99 0.22 2.41
C GLN A 171 -9.19 1.12 2.72
N ASN A 172 -10.41 0.63 2.48
CA ASN A 172 -11.64 1.42 2.57
C ASN A 172 -12.38 1.26 3.91
N SER A 173 -11.79 0.58 4.89
CA SER A 173 -12.33 0.46 6.25
C SER A 173 -11.68 1.46 7.19
N SER A 174 -12.43 1.92 8.20
CA SER A 174 -11.94 2.84 9.25
C SER A 174 -11.29 2.07 10.41
N ILE A 175 -10.40 1.12 10.07
CA ILE A 175 -9.59 0.42 11.07
C ILE A 175 -8.33 1.21 11.38
N GLU A 176 -7.75 0.93 12.55
CA GLU A 176 -6.56 1.63 13.03
C GLU A 176 -5.36 1.45 12.08
N TYR A 177 -4.48 2.44 12.08
CA TYR A 177 -3.30 2.45 11.21
C TYR A 177 -2.42 1.21 11.38
N GLU A 178 -2.17 0.83 12.63
CA GLU A 178 -1.33 -0.31 13.00
C GLU A 178 -1.90 -1.62 12.45
N ASP A 179 -3.22 -1.77 12.47
CA ASP A 179 -3.89 -2.94 11.91
C ASP A 179 -3.83 -2.94 10.39
N LYS A 180 -3.99 -1.80 9.72
CA LYS A 180 -3.74 -1.67 8.27
C LYS A 180 -2.30 -2.08 7.92
N ALA A 181 -1.32 -1.60 8.69
CA ALA A 181 0.08 -1.94 8.46
C ALA A 181 0.36 -3.44 8.69
N ARG A 182 -0.28 -4.06 9.70
CA ARG A 182 -0.21 -5.52 9.92
C ARG A 182 -0.84 -6.30 8.77
N LEU A 183 -2.02 -5.90 8.31
CA LEU A 183 -2.70 -6.52 7.16
C LEU A 183 -1.85 -6.40 5.88
N LEU A 184 -1.19 -5.27 5.65
CA LEU A 184 -0.26 -5.12 4.54
C LEU A 184 0.89 -6.14 4.61
N CYS A 185 1.40 -6.43 5.81
CA CYS A 185 2.45 -7.42 6.04
C CYS A 185 1.98 -8.88 5.94
N MET A 186 0.67 -9.13 5.99
CA MET A 186 0.09 -10.46 5.92
C MET A 186 0.00 -10.92 4.47
N LEU A 187 0.88 -11.82 4.05
CA LEU A 187 1.01 -12.22 2.63
C LEU A 187 -0.05 -13.21 2.17
N ASN A 188 -0.70 -13.94 3.10
CA ASN A 188 -1.74 -14.90 2.76
C ASN A 188 -3.10 -14.19 2.60
N PRO A 189 -3.71 -14.16 1.40
CA PRO A 189 -4.97 -13.46 1.16
C PRO A 189 -6.16 -13.98 1.95
N LEU A 190 -6.25 -15.30 2.15
CA LEU A 190 -7.36 -15.90 2.90
C LEU A 190 -7.30 -15.47 4.38
N ARG A 191 -6.11 -15.51 4.98
CA ARG A 191 -5.93 -15.02 6.35
C ARG A 191 -6.27 -13.54 6.50
N ARG A 192 -5.95 -12.71 5.49
CA ARG A 192 -6.35 -11.29 5.51
C ARG A 192 -7.86 -11.10 5.47
N LEU A 193 -8.58 -11.96 4.75
CA LEU A 193 -10.05 -11.93 4.72
C LEU A 193 -10.70 -12.43 6.01
N GLU A 194 -10.02 -13.34 6.73
CA GLU A 194 -10.49 -13.88 8.01
C GLU A 194 -10.30 -12.89 9.18
N THR A 195 -9.37 -11.93 9.04
CA THR A 195 -9.01 -10.95 10.07
C THR A 195 -9.90 -9.72 10.01
#